data_194e839e516c6f3166ae339335e6787f
#
_entry.id   194e839e516c6f3166ae339335e6787f
#
_cell.length_a   1.000
_cell.length_b   1.000
_cell.length_c   1.000
_cell.angle_alpha   90.00
_cell.angle_beta   90.00
_cell.angle_gamma   90.00
#
_symmetry.space_group_name_H-M   'P 1'
#
loop_
_entity.id
_entity.type
_entity.pdbx_description
1 polymer ?
#
loop_
_entity_poly.entity_id
_entity_poly.type
_entity_poly.pdbx_seq_one_letter_code
_entity_poly.pdbx_strand_id
1 'polypeptide(L)'
;MNRTPIITLVVIFSFLIASCNTAPPRFPAGTIVDLSHAYDEETVFWPTAEGFRLEKDFAGVTEKGYYYAANRFSTAEHGGTHIDAPVHFAEGRHTVDQIPLEQLMGHAVVVDITRQCESNADYQISIEDFRAWEREHGQITKDSIVLLRTGYGKRWPDREKYLGTNERGAAAVAKLHFPGLHPEAARWLTVERAIKAVGLDTASIDFGQSTLFESHRILFEKNIPAFENLANLDRLPAKDFHIIALPMKIKGGSGGPLRIVALLTGAGEKGERGNGKR
;
A
#
# COMPACT_ATOMS: atom_id res chain seq x y z
N MET A 1 -90.69 26.32 15.63
CA MET A 1 -89.70 26.07 14.61
C MET A 1 -88.28 26.14 15.21
N ASN A 2 -87.79 24.98 15.69
CA ASN A 2 -86.49 24.91 16.39
C ASN A 2 -85.43 24.56 15.30
N ARG A 3 -84.44 25.46 15.14
CA ARG A 3 -83.26 25.20 14.26
C ARG A 3 -82.07 24.83 15.20
N THR A 4 -81.65 23.61 15.09
CA THR A 4 -80.43 23.06 15.73
C THR A 4 -79.20 23.46 14.89
N PRO A 5 -78.11 24.01 15.49
CA PRO A 5 -76.91 24.29 14.74
C PRO A 5 -76.06 23.03 14.57
N ILE A 6 -75.61 22.75 13.37
CA ILE A 6 -74.65 21.70 13.02
C ILE A 6 -73.27 22.27 13.28
N ILE A 7 -72.55 21.70 14.26
CA ILE A 7 -71.13 21.98 14.53
C ILE A 7 -70.30 21.08 13.64
N THR A 8 -69.62 21.61 12.63
CA THR A 8 -68.70 20.90 11.80
C THR A 8 -67.33 20.85 12.50
N LEU A 9 -66.93 19.67 12.94
CA LEU A 9 -65.64 19.40 13.57
C LEU A 9 -64.60 19.26 12.44
N VAL A 10 -63.67 20.22 12.28
CA VAL A 10 -62.54 20.15 11.35
C VAL A 10 -61.37 19.47 12.10
N VAL A 11 -61.08 18.22 11.75
CA VAL A 11 -59.92 17.49 12.29
C VAL A 11 -58.71 17.84 11.38
N ILE A 12 -57.80 18.65 11.89
CA ILE A 12 -56.51 18.96 11.22
C ILE A 12 -55.54 17.80 11.54
N PHE A 13 -55.27 16.99 10.51
CA PHE A 13 -54.24 15.95 10.58
C PHE A 13 -52.89 16.61 10.31
N SER A 14 -52.11 16.92 11.34
CA SER A 14 -50.74 17.37 11.18
C SER A 14 -49.84 16.20 10.83
N PHE A 15 -49.45 16.10 9.56
CA PHE A 15 -48.38 15.18 9.10
C PHE A 15 -47.04 15.70 9.61
N LEU A 16 -46.49 15.11 10.65
CA LEU A 16 -45.09 15.25 11.02
C LEU A 16 -44.24 14.51 9.97
N ILE A 17 -43.69 15.24 8.99
CA ILE A 17 -42.66 14.73 8.10
C ILE A 17 -41.37 14.67 8.94
N ALA A 18 -41.07 13.50 9.47
CA ALA A 18 -39.76 13.22 10.02
C ALA A 18 -38.75 13.21 8.88
N SER A 19 -38.08 14.34 8.67
CA SER A 19 -36.92 14.41 7.74
C SER A 19 -35.80 13.59 8.35
N CYS A 20 -35.66 12.34 7.90
CA CYS A 20 -34.46 11.56 8.16
C CYS A 20 -33.29 12.21 7.42
N ASN A 21 -32.61 13.12 8.08
CA ASN A 21 -31.36 13.71 7.62
C ASN A 21 -30.26 12.66 7.81
N THR A 22 -30.25 11.61 6.98
CA THR A 22 -29.14 10.65 6.95
C THR A 22 -27.99 11.34 6.22
N ALA A 23 -26.93 11.67 6.97
CA ALA A 23 -25.68 12.11 6.33
C ALA A 23 -25.27 11.05 5.31
N PRO A 24 -24.76 11.48 4.13
CA PRO A 24 -24.31 10.51 3.12
C PRO A 24 -23.25 9.59 3.75
N PRO A 25 -23.22 8.30 3.34
CA PRO A 25 -22.24 7.38 3.86
C PRO A 25 -20.85 7.92 3.58
N ARG A 26 -19.98 7.93 4.61
CA ARG A 26 -18.57 8.30 4.44
C ARG A 26 -17.86 7.24 3.60
N PHE A 27 -17.16 7.66 2.58
CA PHE A 27 -16.25 6.80 1.83
C PHE A 27 -14.81 7.28 2.05
N PRO A 28 -13.89 6.37 2.38
CA PRO A 28 -14.15 4.99 2.84
C PRO A 28 -14.75 4.96 4.23
N ALA A 29 -15.55 3.91 4.53
CA ALA A 29 -15.98 3.62 5.89
C ALA A 29 -14.79 3.03 6.64
N GLY A 30 -14.16 3.80 7.53
CA GLY A 30 -13.01 3.34 8.31
C GLY A 30 -11.83 4.32 8.32
N THR A 31 -10.69 3.86 8.82
CA THR A 31 -9.46 4.64 8.90
C THR A 31 -8.58 4.40 7.67
N ILE A 32 -8.07 5.48 7.08
CA ILE A 32 -7.06 5.40 6.02
C ILE A 32 -5.67 5.51 6.66
N VAL A 33 -4.77 4.58 6.31
CA VAL A 33 -3.36 4.64 6.66
C VAL A 33 -2.56 4.84 5.39
N ASP A 34 -1.77 5.91 5.32
CA ASP A 34 -0.84 6.16 4.24
C ASP A 34 0.40 5.28 4.41
N LEU A 35 0.72 4.49 3.41
CA LEU A 35 1.85 3.57 3.39
C LEU A 35 2.98 4.07 2.49
N SER A 36 2.98 5.35 2.12
CA SER A 36 3.96 5.95 1.22
C SER A 36 4.86 6.92 1.96
N HIS A 37 6.16 6.87 1.67
CA HIS A 37 7.09 7.95 2.03
C HIS A 37 6.94 9.13 1.08
N ALA A 38 7.17 10.35 1.58
CA ALA A 38 7.28 11.53 0.72
C ALA A 38 8.55 11.46 -0.12
N TYR A 39 8.50 12.03 -1.33
CA TYR A 39 9.67 12.15 -2.20
C TYR A 39 10.34 13.50 -1.98
N ASP A 40 11.64 13.45 -1.67
CA ASP A 40 12.52 14.59 -1.50
C ASP A 40 13.98 14.19 -1.84
N GLU A 41 14.94 15.05 -1.53
CA GLU A 41 16.37 14.81 -1.80
C GLU A 41 16.96 13.70 -0.91
N GLU A 42 16.33 13.38 0.24
CA GLU A 42 16.75 12.32 1.17
C GLU A 42 16.11 10.96 0.82
N THR A 43 15.19 10.93 -0.13
CA THR A 43 14.53 9.70 -0.58
C THR A 43 15.57 8.63 -0.94
N VAL A 44 15.38 7.43 -0.38
CA VAL A 44 16.31 6.32 -0.60
C VAL A 44 16.07 5.68 -1.96
N PHE A 45 17.14 5.59 -2.73
CA PHE A 45 17.21 4.90 -4.01
C PHE A 45 18.32 3.86 -3.98
N TRP A 46 18.25 2.91 -4.89
CA TRP A 46 19.33 1.95 -5.13
C TRP A 46 20.66 2.67 -5.33
N PRO A 47 21.80 2.13 -4.89
CA PRO A 47 23.08 2.86 -4.93
C PRO A 47 23.50 3.38 -6.30
N THR A 48 23.10 2.72 -7.37
CA THR A 48 23.44 3.11 -8.76
C THR A 48 22.40 4.01 -9.42
N ALA A 49 21.21 4.18 -8.82
CA ALA A 49 20.15 4.98 -9.40
C ALA A 49 20.31 6.48 -9.09
N GLU A 50 19.81 7.32 -9.99
CA GLU A 50 19.64 8.74 -9.72
C GLU A 50 18.49 8.96 -8.73
N GLY A 51 18.68 9.93 -7.81
CA GLY A 51 17.66 10.29 -6.82
C GLY A 51 16.55 11.16 -7.38
N PHE A 52 15.59 11.48 -6.52
CA PHE A 52 14.53 12.43 -6.82
C PHE A 52 15.06 13.85 -6.81
N ARG A 53 14.63 14.68 -7.76
CA ARG A 53 14.89 16.10 -7.83
C ARG A 53 13.62 16.87 -8.11
N LEU A 54 13.33 17.89 -7.30
CA LEU A 54 12.25 18.83 -7.51
C LEU A 54 12.83 20.18 -7.95
N GLU A 55 12.59 20.58 -9.18
CA GLU A 55 13.04 21.85 -9.74
C GLU A 55 11.87 22.85 -9.71
N LYS A 56 12.07 23.97 -9.01
CA LYS A 56 11.10 25.05 -8.93
C LYS A 56 11.23 25.95 -10.18
N ASP A 57 10.21 25.91 -11.03
CA ASP A 57 10.17 26.79 -12.21
C ASP A 57 9.68 28.19 -11.84
N PHE A 58 8.60 28.27 -11.07
CA PHE A 58 8.03 29.54 -10.62
C PHE A 58 7.25 29.35 -9.32
N ALA A 59 7.35 30.31 -8.43
CA ALA A 59 6.49 30.39 -7.24
C ALA A 59 6.41 31.87 -6.80
N GLY A 60 5.25 32.52 -7.00
CA GLY A 60 5.08 33.93 -6.68
C GLY A 60 3.77 34.50 -7.21
N VAL A 61 3.61 35.83 -6.97
CA VAL A 61 2.50 36.59 -7.52
C VAL A 61 2.85 37.00 -8.95
N THR A 62 1.98 36.65 -9.90
CA THR A 62 2.15 37.02 -11.32
C THR A 62 1.91 38.51 -11.55
N GLU A 63 2.32 39.03 -12.70
CA GLU A 63 2.02 40.40 -13.14
C GLU A 63 0.51 40.69 -13.17
N LYS A 64 -0.33 39.68 -13.26
CA LYS A 64 -1.81 39.79 -13.25
C LYS A 64 -2.40 39.75 -11.84
N GLY A 65 -1.57 39.71 -10.77
CA GLY A 65 -1.98 39.82 -9.37
C GLY A 65 -2.48 38.52 -8.70
N TYR A 66 -2.34 37.35 -9.34
CA TYR A 66 -2.63 36.07 -8.70
C TYR A 66 -1.37 35.27 -8.41
N TYR A 67 -1.42 34.47 -7.35
CA TYR A 67 -0.33 33.54 -7.00
C TYR A 67 -0.32 32.34 -7.96
N TYR A 68 0.88 31.94 -8.41
CA TYR A 68 1.09 30.76 -9.23
C TYR A 68 2.35 30.04 -8.74
N ALA A 69 2.31 28.70 -8.73
CA ALA A 69 3.47 27.86 -8.49
C ALA A 69 3.48 26.69 -9.48
N ALA A 70 4.64 26.45 -10.07
CA ALA A 70 4.88 25.32 -10.98
C ALA A 70 6.27 24.78 -10.75
N ASN A 71 6.39 23.44 -10.77
CA ASN A 71 7.64 22.74 -10.59
C ASN A 71 7.76 21.64 -11.63
N ARG A 72 8.98 21.20 -11.88
CA ARG A 72 9.32 19.95 -12.56
C ARG A 72 9.94 18.99 -11.57
N PHE A 73 9.87 17.68 -11.85
CA PHE A 73 10.65 16.71 -11.13
C PHE A 73 11.27 15.69 -12.09
N SER A 74 12.36 15.09 -11.64
CA SER A 74 12.97 13.92 -12.27
C SER A 74 13.26 12.86 -11.20
N THR A 75 13.14 11.59 -11.56
CA THR A 75 13.38 10.46 -10.68
C THR A 75 13.66 9.20 -11.47
N ALA A 76 14.41 8.25 -10.91
CA ALA A 76 14.38 6.87 -11.38
C ALA A 76 13.01 6.24 -11.06
N GLU A 77 12.58 5.25 -11.84
CA GLU A 77 11.32 4.53 -11.62
C GLU A 77 11.33 3.75 -10.29
N HIS A 78 12.49 3.22 -9.90
CA HIS A 78 12.71 2.37 -8.72
C HIS A 78 13.43 3.14 -7.62
N GLY A 79 12.69 3.47 -6.56
CA GLY A 79 13.16 4.18 -5.38
C GLY A 79 12.05 4.98 -4.72
N GLY A 80 12.24 5.37 -3.46
CA GLY A 80 11.11 5.83 -2.66
C GLY A 80 10.04 4.73 -2.55
N THR A 81 8.84 5.05 -2.12
CA THR A 81 7.73 4.10 -2.20
C THR A 81 7.30 3.95 -3.65
N HIS A 82 7.51 2.77 -4.22
CA HIS A 82 7.28 2.51 -5.64
C HIS A 82 6.70 1.12 -5.91
N ILE A 83 6.28 0.90 -7.12
CA ILE A 83 5.90 -0.41 -7.66
C ILE A 83 6.98 -0.89 -8.64
N ASP A 84 7.30 -2.16 -8.55
CA ASP A 84 7.98 -2.90 -9.59
C ASP A 84 6.94 -3.59 -10.48
N ALA A 85 6.94 -3.23 -11.75
CA ALA A 85 6.12 -3.93 -12.72
C ALA A 85 6.80 -5.24 -13.17
N PRO A 86 6.04 -6.28 -13.51
CA PRO A 86 6.58 -7.59 -13.89
C PRO A 86 7.66 -7.55 -14.96
N VAL A 87 7.59 -6.62 -15.92
CA VAL A 87 8.58 -6.45 -16.98
C VAL A 87 9.98 -6.13 -16.45
N HIS A 88 10.10 -5.62 -15.21
CA HIS A 88 11.38 -5.25 -14.61
C HIS A 88 12.39 -6.41 -14.58
N PHE A 89 11.94 -7.64 -14.27
CA PHE A 89 12.80 -8.84 -14.26
C PHE A 89 12.26 -10.00 -15.13
N ALA A 90 11.17 -9.79 -15.89
CA ALA A 90 10.59 -10.80 -16.75
C ALA A 90 10.19 -10.20 -18.11
N GLU A 91 10.97 -10.49 -19.15
CA GLU A 91 10.74 -9.99 -20.50
C GLU A 91 9.35 -10.35 -21.02
N GLY A 92 8.68 -9.38 -21.64
CA GLY A 92 7.33 -9.56 -22.22
C GLY A 92 6.20 -9.64 -21.20
N ARG A 93 6.47 -9.42 -19.91
CA ARG A 93 5.44 -9.31 -18.88
C ARG A 93 4.87 -7.89 -18.82
N HIS A 94 3.87 -7.68 -17.96
CA HIS A 94 3.18 -6.40 -17.86
C HIS A 94 4.13 -5.25 -17.49
N THR A 95 4.05 -4.17 -18.26
CA THR A 95 4.56 -2.85 -17.87
C THR A 95 3.60 -2.20 -16.88
N VAL A 96 4.03 -1.16 -16.18
CA VAL A 96 3.23 -0.55 -15.09
C VAL A 96 1.85 -0.06 -15.58
N ASP A 97 1.74 0.42 -16.81
CA ASP A 97 0.47 0.86 -17.40
C ASP A 97 -0.45 -0.28 -17.83
N GLN A 98 0.07 -1.52 -17.89
CA GLN A 98 -0.67 -2.73 -18.29
C GLN A 98 -1.18 -3.54 -17.08
N ILE A 99 -0.72 -3.25 -15.86
CA ILE A 99 -1.19 -3.96 -14.67
C ILE A 99 -2.68 -3.66 -14.45
N PRO A 100 -3.56 -4.68 -14.37
CA PRO A 100 -4.99 -4.47 -14.10
C PRO A 100 -5.24 -3.81 -12.74
N LEU A 101 -6.21 -2.90 -12.65
CA LEU A 101 -6.54 -2.22 -11.40
C LEU A 101 -6.98 -3.20 -10.29
N GLU A 102 -7.64 -4.30 -10.67
CA GLU A 102 -8.07 -5.36 -9.75
C GLU A 102 -6.87 -6.03 -9.06
N GLN A 103 -5.69 -5.99 -9.69
CA GLN A 103 -4.45 -6.51 -9.12
C GLN A 103 -3.83 -5.53 -8.12
N LEU A 104 -4.07 -4.24 -8.30
CA LEU A 104 -3.54 -3.15 -7.48
C LEU A 104 -4.42 -2.81 -6.27
N MET A 105 -5.59 -3.40 -6.17
CA MET A 105 -6.55 -3.12 -5.09
C MET A 105 -7.18 -4.40 -4.55
N GLY A 106 -7.40 -4.49 -3.25
CA GLY A 106 -8.15 -5.58 -2.64
C GLY A 106 -7.73 -5.94 -1.24
N HIS A 107 -8.24 -7.08 -0.79
CA HIS A 107 -7.95 -7.64 0.53
C HIS A 107 -6.44 -7.86 0.72
N ALA A 108 -5.94 -7.52 1.90
CA ALA A 108 -4.54 -7.65 2.21
C ALA A 108 -4.30 -8.24 3.60
N VAL A 109 -3.11 -8.80 3.77
CA VAL A 109 -2.60 -9.33 5.04
C VAL A 109 -1.20 -8.77 5.32
N VAL A 110 -0.85 -8.63 6.60
CA VAL A 110 0.51 -8.29 7.04
C VAL A 110 1.11 -9.49 7.74
N VAL A 111 2.23 -9.97 7.23
CA VAL A 111 3.08 -10.97 7.89
C VAL A 111 4.20 -10.22 8.62
N ASP A 112 4.16 -10.24 9.95
CA ASP A 112 5.13 -9.54 10.78
C ASP A 112 6.31 -10.46 11.10
N ILE A 113 7.48 -10.13 10.57
CA ILE A 113 8.75 -10.84 10.75
C ILE A 113 9.82 -9.91 11.35
N THR A 114 9.39 -8.84 12.01
CA THR A 114 10.27 -7.84 12.64
C THR A 114 11.29 -8.51 13.58
N ARG A 115 10.84 -9.46 14.41
CA ARG A 115 11.70 -10.14 15.39
C ARG A 115 12.85 -10.90 14.73
N GLN A 116 12.59 -11.60 13.62
CA GLN A 116 13.61 -12.35 12.89
C GLN A 116 14.61 -11.38 12.23
N CYS A 117 14.11 -10.29 11.65
CA CYS A 117 14.91 -9.28 10.98
C CYS A 117 15.77 -8.43 11.94
N GLU A 118 15.32 -8.23 13.19
CA GLU A 118 16.13 -7.57 14.24
C GLU A 118 17.40 -8.35 14.57
N SER A 119 17.34 -9.69 14.52
CA SER A 119 18.47 -10.57 14.84
C SER A 119 19.37 -10.89 13.65
N ASN A 120 18.89 -10.70 12.43
CA ASN A 120 19.61 -10.97 11.19
C ASN A 120 19.24 -9.96 10.11
N ALA A 121 20.17 -9.08 9.76
CA ALA A 121 19.98 -8.06 8.74
C ALA A 121 19.71 -8.65 7.33
N ASP A 122 20.25 -9.83 7.05
CA ASP A 122 20.10 -10.52 5.77
C ASP A 122 19.07 -11.66 5.85
N TYR A 123 18.07 -11.51 6.74
CA TYR A 123 17.04 -12.52 6.91
C TYR A 123 16.26 -12.73 5.61
N GLN A 124 16.12 -14.00 5.24
CA GLN A 124 15.30 -14.39 4.11
C GLN A 124 13.99 -15.00 4.60
N ILE A 125 12.90 -14.29 4.37
CA ILE A 125 11.55 -14.65 4.81
C ILE A 125 11.16 -15.97 4.17
N SER A 126 10.93 -16.99 5.00
CA SER A 126 10.77 -18.38 4.61
C SER A 126 9.31 -18.82 4.56
N ILE A 127 9.05 -20.00 4.00
CA ILE A 127 7.72 -20.63 4.03
C ILE A 127 7.23 -20.82 5.45
N GLU A 128 8.12 -21.12 6.39
CA GLU A 128 7.75 -21.35 7.80
C GLU A 128 7.21 -20.08 8.47
N ASP A 129 7.68 -18.89 8.08
CA ASP A 129 7.13 -17.62 8.57
C ASP A 129 5.66 -17.46 8.15
N PHE A 130 5.36 -17.77 6.89
CA PHE A 130 3.98 -17.75 6.40
C PHE A 130 3.11 -18.80 7.07
N ARG A 131 3.62 -20.02 7.25
CA ARG A 131 2.91 -21.09 7.96
C ARG A 131 2.69 -20.75 9.43
N ALA A 132 3.64 -20.09 10.08
CA ALA A 132 3.46 -19.60 11.44
C ALA A 132 2.34 -18.58 11.52
N TRP A 133 2.33 -17.61 10.61
CA TRP A 133 1.26 -16.63 10.48
C TRP A 133 -0.11 -17.31 10.23
N GLU A 134 -0.16 -18.28 9.31
CA GLU A 134 -1.40 -18.99 8.98
C GLU A 134 -1.96 -19.82 10.14
N ARG A 135 -1.12 -20.37 11.01
CA ARG A 135 -1.57 -21.07 12.21
C ARG A 135 -2.34 -20.17 13.17
N GLU A 136 -2.02 -18.90 13.21
CA GLU A 136 -2.65 -17.92 14.10
C GLU A 136 -3.84 -17.22 13.45
N HIS A 137 -3.74 -16.90 12.17
CA HIS A 137 -4.69 -16.01 11.48
C HIS A 137 -5.57 -16.71 10.44
N GLY A 138 -5.30 -17.97 10.15
CA GLY A 138 -5.94 -18.70 9.05
C GLY A 138 -5.19 -18.55 7.74
N GLN A 139 -5.56 -19.36 6.75
CA GLN A 139 -4.87 -19.44 5.48
C GLN A 139 -4.92 -18.12 4.70
N ILE A 140 -3.78 -17.71 4.12
CA ILE A 140 -3.72 -16.62 3.14
C ILE A 140 -4.58 -16.99 1.95
N THR A 141 -5.61 -16.19 1.68
CA THR A 141 -6.57 -16.48 0.61
C THR A 141 -6.02 -16.12 -0.76
N LYS A 142 -6.51 -16.83 -1.77
CA LYS A 142 -6.22 -16.48 -3.17
C LYS A 142 -6.55 -15.02 -3.46
N ASP A 143 -5.79 -14.40 -4.37
CA ASP A 143 -5.92 -13.01 -4.78
C ASP A 143 -5.72 -11.99 -3.64
N SER A 144 -5.09 -12.40 -2.52
CA SER A 144 -4.64 -11.46 -1.49
C SER A 144 -3.42 -10.65 -1.93
N ILE A 145 -3.30 -9.45 -1.38
CA ILE A 145 -2.05 -8.67 -1.36
C ILE A 145 -1.33 -9.01 -0.05
N VAL A 146 -0.09 -9.48 -0.15
CA VAL A 146 0.70 -9.90 1.03
C VAL A 146 1.75 -8.84 1.33
N LEU A 147 1.66 -8.23 2.52
CA LEU A 147 2.62 -7.24 3.00
C LEU A 147 3.55 -7.87 4.03
N LEU A 148 4.85 -7.67 3.87
CA LEU A 148 5.91 -8.21 4.72
C LEU A 148 6.47 -7.07 5.57
N ARG A 149 6.19 -7.10 6.88
CA ARG A 149 6.69 -6.12 7.83
C ARG A 149 8.00 -6.61 8.42
N THR A 150 9.11 -6.03 7.99
CA THR A 150 10.46 -6.34 8.48
C THR A 150 10.90 -5.44 9.64
N GLY A 151 10.23 -4.28 9.79
CA GLY A 151 10.60 -3.24 10.73
C GLY A 151 11.63 -2.25 10.19
N TYR A 152 12.11 -2.47 8.96
CA TYR A 152 13.09 -1.58 8.31
C TYR A 152 12.51 -0.22 7.96
N GLY A 153 11.22 -0.10 7.70
CA GLY A 153 10.56 1.17 7.48
C GLY A 153 10.80 2.22 8.57
N LYS A 154 11.12 1.81 9.81
CA LYS A 154 11.50 2.71 10.93
C LYS A 154 12.89 3.30 10.78
N ARG A 155 13.73 2.78 9.89
CA ARG A 155 15.09 3.25 9.62
C ARG A 155 15.13 4.30 8.51
N TRP A 156 14.04 4.46 7.78
CA TRP A 156 13.88 5.47 6.73
C TRP A 156 13.99 6.90 7.29
N PRO A 157 14.66 7.84 6.62
CA PRO A 157 15.42 7.73 5.37
C PRO A 157 16.93 7.51 5.59
N ASP A 158 17.37 7.10 6.78
CA ASP A 158 18.78 6.87 7.12
C ASP A 158 19.34 5.71 6.29
N ARG A 159 20.07 6.05 5.20
CA ARG A 159 20.57 5.06 4.23
C ARG A 159 21.47 4.00 4.88
N GLU A 160 22.34 4.38 5.82
CA GLU A 160 23.26 3.46 6.48
C GLU A 160 22.49 2.42 7.29
N LYS A 161 21.49 2.83 8.04
CA LYS A 161 20.64 1.90 8.79
C LYS A 161 19.68 1.11 7.91
N TYR A 162 19.19 1.73 6.84
CA TYR A 162 18.15 1.16 5.97
C TYR A 162 18.74 0.21 4.93
N LEU A 163 19.86 0.56 4.29
CA LEU A 163 20.52 -0.20 3.23
C LEU A 163 21.75 -0.97 3.72
N GLY A 164 22.30 -0.65 4.90
CA GLY A 164 23.60 -1.15 5.36
C GLY A 164 24.79 -0.31 4.92
N THR A 165 24.59 0.71 4.06
CA THR A 165 25.66 1.56 3.57
C THR A 165 25.16 2.92 3.11
N ASN A 166 25.99 3.97 3.34
CA ASN A 166 25.79 5.31 2.77
C ASN A 166 26.45 5.48 1.40
N GLU A 167 27.24 4.51 0.98
CA GLU A 167 27.97 4.60 -0.29
C GLU A 167 27.02 4.55 -1.49
N ARG A 168 27.48 5.11 -2.60
CA ARG A 168 26.79 5.11 -3.89
C ARG A 168 27.67 4.50 -4.99
N GLY A 169 27.04 4.15 -6.10
CA GLY A 169 27.71 3.53 -7.23
C GLY A 169 27.78 2.00 -7.12
N ALA A 170 28.34 1.35 -8.14
CA ALA A 170 28.32 -0.10 -8.28
C ALA A 170 28.98 -0.85 -7.12
N ALA A 171 30.07 -0.31 -6.56
CA ALA A 171 30.77 -0.94 -5.43
C ALA A 171 29.95 -0.99 -4.14
N ALA A 172 28.97 -0.10 -3.98
CA ALA A 172 28.10 -0.09 -2.80
C ALA A 172 27.06 -1.21 -2.82
N VAL A 173 26.73 -1.79 -3.98
CA VAL A 173 25.74 -2.88 -4.10
C VAL A 173 26.18 -4.10 -3.29
N ALA A 174 27.47 -4.43 -3.28
CA ALA A 174 28.00 -5.55 -2.49
C ALA A 174 27.98 -5.31 -0.98
N LYS A 175 27.63 -4.11 -0.51
CA LYS A 175 27.57 -3.71 0.91
C LYS A 175 26.14 -3.58 1.42
N LEU A 176 25.14 -3.94 0.62
CA LEU A 176 23.74 -3.86 1.00
C LEU A 176 23.40 -4.98 2.00
N HIS A 177 22.76 -4.61 3.10
CA HIS A 177 22.30 -5.51 4.14
C HIS A 177 20.90 -5.13 4.59
N PHE A 178 19.91 -5.82 4.08
CA PHE A 178 18.50 -5.73 4.49
C PHE A 178 17.77 -7.05 4.17
N PRO A 179 16.70 -7.38 4.91
CA PRO A 179 15.95 -8.63 4.70
C PRO A 179 15.14 -8.60 3.42
N GLY A 180 14.83 -9.79 2.90
CA GLY A 180 13.98 -9.96 1.72
C GLY A 180 13.27 -11.31 1.71
N LEU A 181 12.52 -11.58 0.65
CA LEU A 181 11.76 -12.80 0.46
C LEU A 181 12.67 -13.92 -0.07
N HIS A 182 12.62 -15.10 0.54
CA HIS A 182 13.32 -16.28 0.06
C HIS A 182 12.69 -16.80 -1.24
N PRO A 183 13.47 -17.22 -2.26
CA PRO A 183 12.93 -17.68 -3.55
C PRO A 183 11.91 -18.82 -3.45
N GLU A 184 12.11 -19.78 -2.55
CA GLU A 184 11.13 -20.85 -2.33
C GLU A 184 9.82 -20.31 -1.74
N ALA A 185 9.90 -19.31 -0.86
CA ALA A 185 8.71 -18.68 -0.32
C ALA A 185 7.97 -17.85 -1.39
N ALA A 186 8.69 -17.16 -2.28
CA ALA A 186 8.11 -16.51 -3.44
C ALA A 186 7.36 -17.51 -4.34
N ARG A 187 7.94 -18.67 -4.60
CA ARG A 187 7.31 -19.76 -5.35
C ARG A 187 6.06 -20.29 -4.65
N TRP A 188 6.14 -20.52 -3.34
CA TRP A 188 5.02 -21.00 -2.54
C TRP A 188 3.86 -20.00 -2.54
N LEU A 189 4.12 -18.71 -2.36
CA LEU A 189 3.10 -17.65 -2.45
C LEU A 189 2.43 -17.62 -3.82
N THR A 190 3.22 -17.82 -4.87
CA THR A 190 2.75 -17.80 -6.25
C THR A 190 1.87 -19.00 -6.57
N VAL A 191 2.28 -20.22 -6.18
CA VAL A 191 1.65 -21.48 -6.59
C VAL A 191 0.58 -21.92 -5.59
N GLU A 192 0.93 -21.94 -4.30
CA GLU A 192 0.09 -22.51 -3.25
C GLU A 192 -0.93 -21.51 -2.70
N ARG A 193 -0.65 -20.22 -2.81
CA ARG A 193 -1.54 -19.16 -2.30
C ARG A 193 -2.14 -18.30 -3.42
N ALA A 194 -1.55 -18.37 -4.62
CA ALA A 194 -2.01 -17.62 -5.78
C ALA A 194 -2.29 -16.14 -5.44
N ILE A 195 -1.32 -15.50 -4.78
CA ILE A 195 -1.41 -14.08 -4.42
C ILE A 195 -1.39 -13.20 -5.67
N LYS A 196 -1.88 -11.96 -5.57
CA LYS A 196 -1.90 -11.04 -6.72
C LYS A 196 -0.86 -9.93 -6.66
N ALA A 197 -0.33 -9.64 -5.48
CA ALA A 197 0.78 -8.70 -5.29
C ALA A 197 1.48 -8.98 -3.96
N VAL A 198 2.71 -8.53 -3.83
CA VAL A 198 3.48 -8.56 -2.58
C VAL A 198 4.06 -7.18 -2.32
N GLY A 199 4.26 -6.82 -1.05
CA GLY A 199 4.93 -5.56 -0.69
C GLY A 199 5.73 -5.71 0.59
N LEU A 200 6.71 -4.82 0.80
CA LEU A 200 7.52 -4.82 2.01
C LEU A 200 8.10 -3.43 2.32
N ASP A 201 8.62 -3.31 3.55
CA ASP A 201 9.23 -2.09 4.05
C ASP A 201 10.78 -2.10 3.92
N THR A 202 11.31 -2.74 2.86
CA THR A 202 12.73 -2.72 2.47
C THR A 202 12.90 -2.22 1.04
N ALA A 203 14.16 -2.01 0.64
CA ALA A 203 14.52 -1.43 -0.65
C ALA A 203 14.46 -2.43 -1.81
N SER A 204 14.23 -3.70 -1.54
CA SER A 204 14.08 -4.75 -2.55
C SER A 204 13.31 -5.94 -1.97
N ILE A 205 12.55 -6.63 -2.83
CA ILE A 205 11.93 -7.93 -2.53
C ILE A 205 12.98 -8.98 -2.20
N ASP A 206 14.08 -9.02 -2.95
CA ASP A 206 15.21 -9.86 -2.60
C ASP A 206 16.03 -9.23 -1.47
N PHE A 207 16.68 -10.03 -0.64
CA PHE A 207 17.56 -9.55 0.43
C PHE A 207 18.78 -8.81 -0.13
N GLY A 208 19.42 -7.96 0.68
CA GLY A 208 20.46 -7.04 0.24
C GLY A 208 21.65 -7.68 -0.47
N GLN A 209 22.02 -8.91 -0.12
CA GLN A 209 23.13 -9.66 -0.72
C GLN A 209 22.71 -10.51 -1.94
N SER A 210 21.46 -10.40 -2.42
CA SER A 210 21.01 -11.12 -3.59
C SER A 210 21.74 -10.63 -4.86
N THR A 211 22.29 -11.54 -5.64
CA THR A 211 22.94 -11.25 -6.93
C THR A 211 22.14 -11.78 -8.12
N LEU A 212 21.14 -12.63 -7.88
CA LEU A 212 20.36 -13.30 -8.93
C LEU A 212 18.91 -12.79 -8.99
N PHE A 213 18.45 -12.02 -8.00
CA PHE A 213 17.09 -11.46 -7.91
C PHE A 213 16.00 -12.52 -8.17
N GLU A 214 16.17 -13.69 -7.54
CA GLU A 214 15.34 -14.85 -7.86
C GLU A 214 13.88 -14.67 -7.43
N SER A 215 13.63 -13.99 -6.31
CA SER A 215 12.26 -13.74 -5.85
C SER A 215 11.51 -12.81 -6.78
N HIS A 216 12.16 -11.74 -7.28
CA HIS A 216 11.60 -10.91 -8.35
C HIS A 216 11.24 -11.74 -9.58
N ARG A 217 12.20 -12.49 -10.11
CA ARG A 217 12.01 -13.30 -11.32
C ARG A 217 10.85 -14.28 -11.19
N ILE A 218 10.74 -14.97 -10.05
CA ILE A 218 9.65 -15.92 -9.78
C ILE A 218 8.28 -15.24 -9.78
N LEU A 219 8.14 -14.10 -9.11
CA LEU A 219 6.90 -13.36 -9.02
C LEU A 219 6.52 -12.75 -10.37
N PHE A 220 7.48 -12.11 -11.03
CA PHE A 220 7.24 -11.34 -12.25
C PHE A 220 6.95 -12.24 -13.45
N GLU A 221 7.54 -13.44 -13.52
CA GLU A 221 7.15 -14.49 -14.47
C GLU A 221 5.64 -14.84 -14.41
N LYS A 222 4.99 -14.56 -13.30
CA LYS A 222 3.54 -14.77 -13.09
C LYS A 222 2.73 -13.48 -13.14
N ASN A 223 3.33 -12.37 -13.59
CA ASN A 223 2.73 -11.03 -13.58
C ASN A 223 2.27 -10.58 -12.17
N ILE A 224 2.96 -10.99 -11.11
CA ILE A 224 2.71 -10.55 -9.73
C ILE A 224 3.63 -9.37 -9.44
N PRO A 225 3.13 -8.13 -9.36
CA PRO A 225 3.94 -6.94 -9.07
C PRO A 225 4.37 -6.89 -7.61
N ALA A 226 5.39 -6.07 -7.33
CA ALA A 226 5.91 -5.83 -6.00
C ALA A 226 5.79 -4.36 -5.60
N PHE A 227 5.57 -4.10 -4.30
CA PHE A 227 5.59 -2.76 -3.70
C PHE A 227 6.75 -2.67 -2.74
N GLU A 228 7.65 -1.71 -2.93
CA GLU A 228 8.87 -1.59 -2.14
C GLU A 228 8.90 -0.26 -1.38
N ASN A 229 9.74 -0.23 -0.33
CA ASN A 229 9.87 0.93 0.55
C ASN A 229 8.54 1.40 1.15
N LEU A 230 7.74 0.45 1.68
CA LEU A 230 6.47 0.78 2.30
C LEU A 230 6.66 1.41 3.68
N ALA A 231 5.85 2.43 3.97
CA ALA A 231 5.79 3.09 5.27
C ALA A 231 4.68 2.52 6.17
N ASN A 232 4.78 2.74 7.48
CA ASN A 232 3.68 2.57 8.43
C ASN A 232 3.04 1.18 8.50
N LEU A 233 3.74 0.11 8.10
CA LEU A 233 3.21 -1.26 8.20
C LEU A 233 2.90 -1.67 9.65
N ASP A 234 3.53 -1.03 10.63
CA ASP A 234 3.28 -1.25 12.06
C ASP A 234 1.92 -0.72 12.55
N ARG A 235 1.22 0.06 11.73
CA ARG A 235 -0.13 0.58 12.02
C ARG A 235 -1.24 -0.33 11.51
N LEU A 236 -0.89 -1.41 10.82
CA LEU A 236 -1.84 -2.31 10.19
C LEU A 236 -2.13 -3.53 11.07
N PRO A 237 -3.38 -4.02 11.12
CA PRO A 237 -3.69 -5.33 11.69
C PRO A 237 -3.12 -6.44 10.81
N ALA A 238 -3.04 -7.65 11.33
CA ALA A 238 -2.56 -8.80 10.57
C ALA A 238 -3.43 -9.10 9.32
N LYS A 239 -4.72 -8.82 9.37
CA LYS A 239 -5.69 -9.06 8.28
C LYS A 239 -6.91 -8.15 8.40
N ASP A 240 -7.91 -8.36 7.53
CA ASP A 240 -9.23 -7.68 7.54
C ASP A 240 -9.13 -6.18 7.18
N PHE A 241 -8.28 -5.86 6.22
CA PHE A 241 -8.17 -4.54 5.63
C PHE A 241 -7.95 -4.64 4.11
N HIS A 242 -8.06 -3.51 3.41
CA HIS A 242 -7.87 -3.44 1.96
C HIS A 242 -6.72 -2.49 1.63
N ILE A 243 -6.04 -2.78 0.53
CA ILE A 243 -5.02 -1.93 -0.07
C ILE A 243 -5.56 -1.29 -1.35
N ILE A 244 -5.17 -0.04 -1.57
CA ILE A 244 -5.23 0.65 -2.86
C ILE A 244 -3.83 1.15 -3.17
N ALA A 245 -3.22 0.60 -4.23
CA ALA A 245 -1.85 0.86 -4.66
C ALA A 245 -1.84 1.38 -6.09
N LEU A 246 -1.89 2.71 -6.26
CA LEU A 246 -2.01 3.34 -7.58
C LEU A 246 -0.70 4.03 -7.97
N PRO A 247 0.11 3.42 -8.85
CA PRO A 247 1.33 4.02 -9.35
C PRO A 247 1.07 5.14 -10.36
N MET A 248 2.08 5.94 -10.63
CA MET A 248 2.13 6.75 -11.83
C MET A 248 2.01 5.84 -13.06
N LYS A 249 1.02 6.09 -13.92
CA LYS A 249 0.75 5.25 -15.10
C LYS A 249 1.71 5.60 -16.24
N ILE A 250 2.95 5.15 -16.14
CA ILE A 250 4.00 5.38 -17.16
C ILE A 250 3.87 4.33 -18.25
N LYS A 251 3.58 4.76 -19.48
CA LYS A 251 3.45 3.84 -20.61
C LYS A 251 4.79 3.16 -20.92
N GLY A 252 4.82 1.85 -20.82
CA GLY A 252 6.02 1.05 -21.04
C GLY A 252 7.00 1.05 -19.88
N GLY A 253 6.65 1.68 -18.72
CA GLY A 253 7.51 1.75 -17.54
C GLY A 253 7.72 0.39 -16.88
N SER A 254 8.93 0.16 -16.37
CA SER A 254 9.29 -1.03 -15.59
C SER A 254 8.85 -0.94 -14.13
N GLY A 255 8.48 0.25 -13.68
CA GLY A 255 8.00 0.59 -12.35
C GLY A 255 7.53 2.03 -12.28
N GLY A 256 7.38 2.55 -11.09
CA GLY A 256 7.07 3.97 -10.90
C GLY A 256 6.70 4.35 -9.48
N PRO A 257 6.80 5.65 -9.16
CA PRO A 257 6.33 6.19 -7.88
C PRO A 257 4.91 5.76 -7.57
N LEU A 258 4.68 5.35 -6.31
CA LEU A 258 3.43 4.76 -5.86
C LEU A 258 2.83 5.57 -4.71
N ARG A 259 1.53 5.94 -4.81
CA ARG A 259 0.77 6.28 -3.62
C ARG A 259 -0.07 5.06 -3.22
N ILE A 260 0.28 4.47 -2.08
CA ILE A 260 -0.38 3.29 -1.54
C ILE A 260 -1.01 3.61 -0.19
N VAL A 261 -2.25 3.18 0.01
CA VAL A 261 -2.99 3.37 1.25
C VAL A 261 -3.66 2.08 1.70
N ALA A 262 -3.76 1.90 3.00
CA ALA A 262 -4.60 0.86 3.60
C ALA A 262 -5.92 1.45 4.08
N LEU A 263 -7.01 0.74 3.80
CA LEU A 263 -8.35 1.03 4.29
C LEU A 263 -8.67 0.03 5.40
N LEU A 264 -8.62 0.51 6.66
CA LEU A 264 -9.01 -0.28 7.82
C LEU A 264 -10.52 -0.19 7.97
N THR A 265 -11.23 -1.24 7.56
CA THR A 265 -12.65 -1.36 7.87
C THR A 265 -12.76 -1.59 9.37
N GLY A 266 -13.32 -0.64 10.11
CA GLY A 266 -13.52 -0.75 11.56
C GLY A 266 -14.15 -2.12 11.87
N ALA A 267 -13.67 -2.81 12.89
CA ALA A 267 -14.30 -4.00 13.43
C ALA A 267 -15.77 -3.66 13.67
N GLY A 268 -16.65 -4.34 12.92
CA GLY A 268 -18.05 -4.01 12.72
C GLY A 268 -18.70 -3.30 13.91
N GLU A 269 -19.36 -2.21 13.65
CA GLU A 269 -20.51 -1.83 14.41
C GLU A 269 -21.43 -3.07 14.47
N LYS A 270 -21.30 -3.81 15.56
CA LYS A 270 -22.31 -4.81 15.93
C LYS A 270 -23.58 -4.00 16.02
N GLY A 271 -24.41 -4.12 14.98
CA GLY A 271 -25.74 -3.55 14.98
C GLY A 271 -26.41 -3.93 16.29
N GLU A 272 -26.56 -2.98 17.18
CA GLU A 272 -27.58 -3.04 18.22
C GLU A 272 -28.92 -3.18 17.49
N ARG A 273 -29.25 -4.43 17.19
CA ARG A 273 -30.65 -4.74 16.94
C ARG A 273 -31.36 -4.48 18.26
N GLY A 274 -31.87 -3.26 18.37
CA GLY A 274 -32.77 -2.88 19.41
C GLY A 274 -33.86 -3.94 19.53
N ASN A 275 -33.78 -4.70 20.60
CA ASN A 275 -34.81 -5.64 21.01
C ASN A 275 -35.97 -4.81 21.50
N GLY A 276 -36.84 -4.37 20.57
CA GLY A 276 -38.12 -3.79 20.88
C GLY A 276 -38.96 -4.84 21.57
N LYS A 277 -38.95 -4.86 22.87
CA LYS A 277 -40.01 -5.47 23.66
C LYS A 277 -41.02 -4.38 24.03
N ARG A 278 -42.19 -4.52 23.42
CA ARG A 278 -43.57 -4.15 23.86
C ARG A 278 -43.73 -2.90 24.72
#